data_07edea3e266dccdba849a50f022aa952
#
_entry.id   07edea3e266dccdba849a50f022aa952
#
_cell.length_a   1.000
_cell.length_b   1.000
_cell.length_c   1.000
_cell.angle_alpha   90.00
_cell.angle_beta   90.00
_cell.angle_gamma   90.00
#
_symmetry.space_group_name_H-M   'P 1'
#
loop_
_entity.id
_entity.type
_entity.pdbx_description
1 polymer ?
#
loop_
_entity_poly.entity_id
_entity_poly.type
_entity_poly.pdbx_seq_one_letter_code
_entity_poly.pdbx_strand_id
1 'polypeptide(L)'
;MKQKLDRTLGMYSALMISIGTMIGSAIFVLAGTSYQAAGPGASLAIFLAGIAAVFTGLSFAELVTVVPKAGGGYVYVKEATGNNIIGFICGWGFWLGYAMSCGLFALGFGNFVHYIFPFIPQMATAYVLVVYVAFTNIRGTKSSGNLQNIITTVLIALLLLYVVVGVFHIDMGNQKPFTPFGMSGVFNAMGFLYMTYIGYGLITTASEEVIEPEKTIPKAILISIAAVIFIKTSVFFIGSGILPWQELVPAVTDTPMIDTAMKIGGKFGGYLFAFAGILATLSSINTAVMASSRTSFAMARDERLPSIFKAVNKRTKTPVFSIVVTSVVVLVAVSIRDLEHISTVTSIFSLTGYSLVNVALIIFRKKKPELTRKFRVPLFPLTPLLGIGVNLFLIVQLAISDFIALAIALGVIAAGVLYYYLVMPKLKYATKGISTVDIPEIREDKGADRKNEIIIPVSNPDTAQGLLDFGRAIAAAESSTTVVPVKVNMIPDNLLTISDYEAVQRMMSGDEAVISLLKKYEGEPGMKPVLIHSRDVFHAIMSVVHK
;
A
#
# COMPACT_ATOMS: atom_id res chain seq x y z
N MET A 1 9.41 6.71 22.07
CA MET A 1 10.24 5.94 21.12
C MET A 1 9.39 5.50 19.96
N LYS A 2 9.61 6.01 18.73
CA LYS A 2 9.02 5.43 17.51
C LYS A 2 9.51 3.99 17.43
N GLN A 3 8.64 2.99 17.61
CA GLN A 3 8.99 1.59 17.37
C GLN A 3 9.38 1.48 15.88
N LYS A 4 10.69 1.44 15.61
CA LYS A 4 11.20 1.08 14.28
C LYS A 4 10.91 -0.40 14.08
N LEU A 5 10.34 -0.75 12.93
CA LEU A 5 10.23 -2.14 12.51
C LEU A 5 11.65 -2.68 12.26
N ASP A 6 11.89 -3.94 12.66
CA ASP A 6 13.20 -4.57 12.47
C ASP A 6 13.42 -4.85 10.98
N ARG A 7 14.54 -4.40 10.43
CA ARG A 7 14.94 -4.63 9.04
C ARG A 7 15.48 -6.06 8.88
N THR A 8 14.61 -6.96 8.48
CA THR A 8 14.93 -8.41 8.35
C THR A 8 14.85 -8.94 6.92
N LEU A 9 14.22 -8.19 5.99
CA LEU A 9 14.00 -8.63 4.62
C LEU A 9 15.18 -8.27 3.72
N GLY A 10 15.98 -9.28 3.32
CA GLY A 10 17.05 -9.13 2.34
C GLY A 10 16.54 -9.17 0.88
N MET A 11 17.48 -9.09 -0.09
CA MET A 11 17.18 -9.10 -1.53
C MET A 11 16.36 -10.32 -1.97
N TYR A 12 16.69 -11.52 -1.50
CA TYR A 12 15.97 -12.74 -1.84
C TYR A 12 14.50 -12.68 -1.38
N SER A 13 14.25 -12.28 -0.14
CA SER A 13 12.88 -12.12 0.38
C SER A 13 12.12 -11.04 -0.37
N ALA A 14 12.75 -9.91 -0.70
CA ALA A 14 12.13 -8.85 -1.48
C ALA A 14 11.72 -9.33 -2.88
N LEU A 15 12.57 -10.13 -3.56
CA LEU A 15 12.27 -10.76 -4.83
C LEU A 15 11.11 -11.76 -4.71
N MET A 16 11.15 -12.66 -3.71
CA MET A 16 10.11 -13.68 -3.52
C MET A 16 8.75 -13.06 -3.17
N ILE A 17 8.73 -12.00 -2.38
CA ILE A 17 7.50 -11.25 -2.10
C ILE A 17 6.95 -10.62 -3.39
N SER A 18 7.80 -9.92 -4.16
CA SER A 18 7.37 -9.25 -5.40
C SER A 18 6.92 -10.24 -6.47
N ILE A 19 7.69 -11.29 -6.74
CA ILE A 19 7.36 -12.31 -7.74
C ILE A 19 6.11 -13.09 -7.31
N GLY A 20 6.06 -13.56 -6.07
CA GLY A 20 4.92 -14.34 -5.57
C GLY A 20 3.61 -13.59 -5.61
N THR A 21 3.64 -12.29 -5.28
CA THR A 21 2.45 -11.45 -5.35
C THR A 21 2.00 -11.19 -6.79
N MET A 22 2.94 -10.96 -7.72
CA MET A 22 2.62 -10.74 -9.13
C MET A 22 2.18 -12.03 -9.83
N ILE A 23 2.83 -13.18 -9.59
CA ILE A 23 2.39 -14.44 -10.22
C ILE A 23 0.94 -14.70 -9.80
N GLY A 24 0.71 -14.83 -8.51
CA GLY A 24 -0.63 -15.00 -7.93
C GLY A 24 -1.46 -16.08 -8.62
N SER A 25 -2.68 -16.26 -8.17
CA SER A 25 -3.65 -17.14 -8.84
C SER A 25 -4.24 -16.53 -10.11
N ALA A 26 -4.09 -15.22 -10.32
CA ALA A 26 -4.72 -14.53 -11.45
C ALA A 26 -4.26 -15.06 -12.82
N ILE A 27 -3.00 -15.53 -12.93
CA ILE A 27 -2.49 -16.17 -14.14
C ILE A 27 -3.29 -17.45 -14.51
N PHE A 28 -3.76 -18.17 -13.50
CA PHE A 28 -4.52 -19.40 -13.70
C PHE A 28 -6.00 -19.10 -13.96
N VAL A 29 -6.56 -18.18 -13.17
CA VAL A 29 -8.01 -17.90 -13.12
C VAL A 29 -8.45 -17.06 -14.32
N LEU A 30 -7.65 -16.08 -14.76
CA LEU A 30 -7.97 -15.19 -15.87
C LEU A 30 -7.55 -15.75 -17.24
N ALA A 31 -6.92 -16.93 -17.28
CA ALA A 31 -6.49 -17.51 -18.56
C ALA A 31 -7.66 -17.77 -19.51
N GLY A 32 -8.74 -18.37 -19.01
CA GLY A 32 -9.92 -18.67 -19.81
C GLY A 32 -10.55 -17.41 -20.42
N THR A 33 -10.83 -16.41 -19.58
CA THR A 33 -11.36 -15.10 -20.03
C THR A 33 -10.42 -14.43 -21.03
N SER A 34 -9.10 -14.60 -20.85
CA SER A 34 -8.11 -14.02 -21.76
C SER A 34 -8.13 -14.70 -23.13
N TYR A 35 -8.25 -16.03 -23.15
CA TYR A 35 -8.39 -16.77 -24.41
C TYR A 35 -9.73 -16.46 -25.11
N GLN A 36 -10.80 -16.27 -24.35
CA GLN A 36 -12.09 -15.85 -24.90
C GLN A 36 -11.99 -14.47 -25.55
N ALA A 37 -11.23 -13.51 -24.96
CA ALA A 37 -11.11 -12.15 -25.46
C ALA A 37 -10.11 -12.02 -26.63
N ALA A 38 -9.02 -12.79 -26.64
CA ALA A 38 -7.90 -12.60 -27.58
C ALA A 38 -7.44 -13.85 -28.33
N GLY A 39 -8.00 -15.03 -28.03
CA GLY A 39 -7.48 -16.28 -28.56
C GLY A 39 -6.02 -16.52 -28.13
N PRO A 40 -5.16 -17.12 -28.97
CA PRO A 40 -3.73 -17.27 -28.71
C PRO A 40 -3.01 -15.93 -28.44
N GLY A 41 -3.53 -14.81 -28.97
CA GLY A 41 -3.07 -13.45 -28.72
C GLY A 41 -3.14 -13.03 -27.24
N ALA A 42 -3.76 -13.81 -26.36
CA ALA A 42 -3.70 -13.61 -24.91
C ALA A 42 -2.24 -13.64 -24.39
N SER A 43 -1.34 -14.40 -25.02
CA SER A 43 0.10 -14.39 -24.71
C SER A 43 0.75 -13.04 -25.03
N LEU A 44 0.35 -12.38 -26.13
CA LEU A 44 0.78 -11.03 -26.48
C LEU A 44 0.16 -10.00 -25.51
N ALA A 45 -1.11 -10.17 -25.15
CA ALA A 45 -1.80 -9.27 -24.24
C ALA A 45 -1.11 -9.22 -22.86
N ILE A 46 -0.75 -10.37 -22.29
CA ILE A 46 -0.06 -10.42 -20.99
C ILE A 46 1.38 -9.90 -21.08
N PHE A 47 2.07 -10.11 -22.19
CA PHE A 47 3.38 -9.52 -22.44
C PHE A 47 3.30 -7.98 -22.47
N LEU A 48 2.36 -7.41 -23.25
CA LEU A 48 2.16 -5.97 -23.33
C LEU A 48 1.73 -5.35 -21.98
N ALA A 49 0.88 -6.05 -21.21
CA ALA A 49 0.53 -5.66 -19.86
C ALA A 49 1.76 -5.59 -18.94
N GLY A 50 2.69 -6.53 -19.08
CA GLY A 50 3.96 -6.52 -18.38
C GLY A 50 4.86 -5.34 -18.79
N ILE A 51 4.97 -5.04 -20.06
CA ILE A 51 5.71 -3.85 -20.55
C ILE A 51 5.08 -2.56 -19.99
N ALA A 52 3.75 -2.46 -19.95
CA ALA A 52 3.06 -1.35 -19.32
C ALA A 52 3.42 -1.21 -17.83
N ALA A 53 3.51 -2.33 -17.11
CA ALA A 53 3.90 -2.35 -15.70
C ALA A 53 5.34 -1.85 -15.47
N VAL A 54 6.26 -2.05 -16.43
CA VAL A 54 7.65 -1.56 -16.32
C VAL A 54 7.71 -0.05 -16.13
N PHE A 55 6.92 0.73 -16.89
CA PHE A 55 6.95 2.20 -16.80
C PHE A 55 6.60 2.70 -15.40
N THR A 56 5.56 2.13 -14.80
CA THR A 56 5.16 2.50 -13.43
C THR A 56 6.09 1.87 -12.40
N GLY A 57 6.58 0.65 -12.61
CA GLY A 57 7.57 -0.02 -11.77
C GLY A 57 8.86 0.80 -11.62
N LEU A 58 9.34 1.40 -12.71
CA LEU A 58 10.48 2.32 -12.69
C LEU A 58 10.20 3.55 -11.82
N SER A 59 8.98 4.10 -11.86
CA SER A 59 8.59 5.23 -11.01
C SER A 59 8.58 4.86 -9.53
N PHE A 60 8.05 3.70 -9.16
CA PHE A 60 8.13 3.18 -7.79
C PHE A 60 9.57 2.96 -7.34
N ALA A 61 10.41 2.42 -8.22
CA ALA A 61 11.82 2.16 -7.96
C ALA A 61 12.60 3.45 -7.63
N GLU A 62 12.31 4.57 -8.29
CA GLU A 62 12.92 5.86 -7.94
C GLU A 62 12.32 6.45 -6.66
N LEU A 63 10.99 6.46 -6.53
CA LEU A 63 10.31 7.08 -5.40
C LEU A 63 10.67 6.44 -4.06
N VAL A 64 10.87 5.13 -4.00
CA VAL A 64 11.30 4.47 -2.77
C VAL A 64 12.70 4.89 -2.32
N THR A 65 13.58 5.33 -3.24
CA THR A 65 14.90 5.85 -2.87
C THR A 65 14.85 7.21 -2.23
N VAL A 66 13.78 7.98 -2.49
CA VAL A 66 13.55 9.33 -1.96
C VAL A 66 12.71 9.29 -0.67
N VAL A 67 11.71 8.42 -0.63
CA VAL A 67 10.76 8.31 0.49
C VAL A 67 10.65 6.84 0.93
N PRO A 68 11.64 6.29 1.65
CA PRO A 68 11.63 4.89 2.11
C PRO A 68 10.74 4.69 3.35
N LYS A 69 9.46 5.09 3.23
CA LYS A 69 8.44 4.97 4.28
C LYS A 69 7.43 3.88 3.94
N ALA A 70 6.91 3.19 4.98
CA ALA A 70 5.79 2.26 4.81
C ALA A 70 4.52 2.99 4.33
N GLY A 71 3.76 2.33 3.44
CA GLY A 71 2.54 2.89 2.83
C GLY A 71 2.60 3.04 1.31
N GLY A 72 3.77 2.82 0.69
CA GLY A 72 3.95 2.72 -0.75
C GLY A 72 3.41 3.90 -1.55
N GLY A 73 2.66 3.61 -2.63
CA GLY A 73 2.16 4.63 -3.56
C GLY A 73 1.33 5.73 -2.93
N TYR A 74 0.55 5.43 -1.89
CA TYR A 74 -0.19 6.43 -1.13
C TYR A 74 0.71 7.52 -0.56
N VAL A 75 1.80 7.09 0.11
CA VAL A 75 2.75 8.02 0.74
C VAL A 75 3.47 8.86 -0.31
N TYR A 76 3.85 8.25 -1.43
CA TYR A 76 4.54 8.98 -2.52
C TYR A 76 3.67 10.08 -3.10
N VAL A 77 2.41 9.79 -3.40
CA VAL A 77 1.47 10.77 -3.96
C VAL A 77 1.17 11.89 -2.96
N LYS A 78 0.94 11.54 -1.70
CA LYS A 78 0.70 12.52 -0.63
C LYS A 78 1.89 13.48 -0.45
N GLU A 79 3.10 12.94 -0.31
CA GLU A 79 4.32 13.72 -0.08
C GLU A 79 4.71 14.58 -1.30
N ALA A 80 4.43 14.11 -2.52
CA ALA A 80 4.72 14.85 -3.75
C ALA A 80 3.76 16.02 -3.95
N THR A 81 2.47 15.76 -3.83
CA THR A 81 1.43 16.74 -4.16
C THR A 81 1.22 17.76 -3.05
N GLY A 82 1.44 17.35 -1.79
CA GLY A 82 1.02 18.11 -0.61
C GLY A 82 -0.52 18.25 -0.50
N ASN A 83 -1.26 17.68 -1.47
CA ASN A 83 -2.71 17.78 -1.53
C ASN A 83 -3.36 16.57 -0.86
N ASN A 84 -4.15 16.87 0.15
CA ASN A 84 -4.75 15.87 1.01
C ASN A 84 -5.81 14.99 0.31
N ILE A 85 -6.60 15.57 -0.62
CA ILE A 85 -7.63 14.81 -1.33
C ILE A 85 -7.03 13.91 -2.41
N ILE A 86 -6.00 14.37 -3.12
CA ILE A 86 -5.31 13.55 -4.13
C ILE A 86 -4.65 12.35 -3.45
N GLY A 87 -3.96 12.60 -2.32
CA GLY A 87 -3.42 11.52 -1.49
C GLY A 87 -4.52 10.56 -1.02
N PHE A 88 -5.65 11.07 -0.56
CA PHE A 88 -6.78 10.25 -0.11
C PHE A 88 -7.32 9.37 -1.24
N ILE A 89 -7.59 9.92 -2.44
CA ILE A 89 -8.09 9.15 -3.60
C ILE A 89 -7.10 8.04 -3.97
N CYS A 90 -5.81 8.34 -3.99
CA CYS A 90 -4.78 7.35 -4.25
C CYS A 90 -4.78 6.21 -3.20
N GLY A 91 -4.81 6.56 -1.91
CA GLY A 91 -4.85 5.58 -0.82
C GLY A 91 -6.13 4.75 -0.82
N TRP A 92 -7.28 5.38 -1.07
CA TRP A 92 -8.58 4.73 -1.17
C TRP A 92 -8.61 3.72 -2.31
N GLY A 93 -8.08 4.11 -3.51
CA GLY A 93 -7.97 3.22 -4.66
C GLY A 93 -7.04 2.03 -4.39
N PHE A 94 -5.86 2.25 -3.81
CA PHE A 94 -4.96 1.13 -3.47
C PHE A 94 -5.54 0.22 -2.40
N TRP A 95 -6.13 0.77 -1.34
CA TRP A 95 -6.74 -0.04 -0.28
C TRP A 95 -7.81 -0.96 -0.82
N LEU A 96 -8.78 -0.41 -1.56
CA LEU A 96 -9.89 -1.18 -2.10
C LEU A 96 -9.47 -2.04 -3.28
N GLY A 97 -8.57 -1.57 -4.15
CA GLY A 97 -8.03 -2.38 -5.25
C GLY A 97 -7.33 -3.63 -4.75
N TYR A 98 -6.49 -3.53 -3.71
CA TYR A 98 -5.86 -4.71 -3.10
C TYR A 98 -6.88 -5.62 -2.41
N ALA A 99 -7.90 -5.06 -1.75
CA ALA A 99 -8.96 -5.86 -1.15
C ALA A 99 -9.80 -6.60 -2.21
N MET A 100 -10.16 -5.94 -3.31
CA MET A 100 -10.89 -6.56 -4.43
C MET A 100 -10.07 -7.67 -5.08
N SER A 101 -8.75 -7.49 -5.28
CA SER A 101 -7.88 -8.55 -5.82
C SER A 101 -7.87 -9.80 -4.95
N CYS A 102 -8.00 -9.67 -3.62
CA CYS A 102 -8.13 -10.81 -2.73
C CYS A 102 -9.40 -11.64 -2.99
N GLY A 103 -10.49 -10.98 -3.40
CA GLY A 103 -11.72 -11.67 -3.80
C GLY A 103 -11.50 -12.62 -4.98
N LEU A 104 -10.82 -12.14 -6.02
CA LEU A 104 -10.45 -12.97 -7.18
C LEU A 104 -9.52 -14.12 -6.77
N PHE A 105 -8.54 -13.87 -5.93
CA PHE A 105 -7.65 -14.93 -5.43
C PHE A 105 -8.42 -15.99 -4.61
N ALA A 106 -9.37 -15.58 -3.77
CA ALA A 106 -10.17 -16.51 -3.00
C ALA A 106 -11.08 -17.38 -3.86
N LEU A 107 -11.70 -16.81 -4.91
CA LEU A 107 -12.49 -17.57 -5.89
C LEU A 107 -11.62 -18.59 -6.64
N GLY A 108 -10.43 -18.18 -7.09
CA GLY A 108 -9.47 -19.10 -7.71
C GLY A 108 -9.04 -20.25 -6.81
N PHE A 109 -8.82 -19.97 -5.51
CA PHE A 109 -8.54 -21.03 -4.53
C PHE A 109 -9.69 -22.03 -4.45
N GLY A 110 -10.93 -21.54 -4.41
CA GLY A 110 -12.11 -22.39 -4.41
C GLY A 110 -12.17 -23.31 -5.62
N ASN A 111 -11.83 -22.81 -6.81
CA ASN A 111 -11.80 -23.60 -8.05
C ASN A 111 -10.73 -24.72 -7.97
N PHE A 112 -9.52 -24.40 -7.49
CA PHE A 112 -8.44 -25.40 -7.37
C PHE A 112 -8.73 -26.47 -6.33
N VAL A 113 -9.32 -26.10 -5.19
CA VAL A 113 -9.71 -27.06 -4.14
C VAL A 113 -10.84 -27.95 -4.63
N HIS A 114 -11.84 -27.38 -5.31
CA HIS A 114 -12.94 -28.14 -5.89
C HIS A 114 -12.48 -29.13 -6.98
N TYR A 115 -11.49 -28.74 -7.79
CA TYR A 115 -10.88 -29.64 -8.77
C TYR A 115 -10.25 -30.89 -8.11
N ILE A 116 -9.55 -30.70 -6.97
CA ILE A 116 -8.92 -31.82 -6.24
C ILE A 116 -9.97 -32.60 -5.44
N PHE A 117 -10.91 -31.90 -4.82
CA PHE A 117 -11.96 -32.44 -3.95
C PHE A 117 -13.34 -31.98 -4.41
N PRO A 118 -13.95 -32.65 -5.41
CA PRO A 118 -15.22 -32.21 -6.02
C PRO A 118 -16.41 -32.11 -5.05
N PHE A 119 -16.33 -32.78 -3.89
CA PHE A 119 -17.37 -32.73 -2.86
C PHE A 119 -17.34 -31.44 -2.02
N ILE A 120 -16.28 -30.64 -2.12
CA ILE A 120 -16.16 -29.38 -1.38
C ILE A 120 -16.67 -28.22 -2.24
N PRO A 121 -17.69 -27.45 -1.80
CA PRO A 121 -18.20 -26.32 -2.57
C PRO A 121 -17.15 -25.20 -2.72
N GLN A 122 -16.96 -24.70 -3.93
CA GLN A 122 -16.02 -23.61 -4.27
C GLN A 122 -16.17 -22.39 -3.38
N MET A 123 -17.42 -21.91 -3.22
CA MET A 123 -17.71 -20.70 -2.44
C MET A 123 -17.41 -20.87 -0.95
N ALA A 124 -17.70 -22.05 -0.39
CA ALA A 124 -17.40 -22.31 1.02
C ALA A 124 -15.89 -22.25 1.29
N THR A 125 -15.10 -22.83 0.39
CA THR A 125 -13.63 -22.80 0.47
C THR A 125 -13.08 -21.38 0.33
N ALA A 126 -13.64 -20.57 -0.58
CA ALA A 126 -13.25 -19.19 -0.76
C ALA A 126 -13.50 -18.35 0.52
N TYR A 127 -14.68 -18.47 1.13
CA TYR A 127 -14.99 -17.79 2.39
C TYR A 127 -14.11 -18.23 3.55
N VAL A 128 -13.91 -19.55 3.70
CA VAL A 128 -13.04 -20.13 4.74
C VAL A 128 -11.62 -19.62 4.59
N LEU A 129 -11.11 -19.52 3.36
CA LEU A 129 -9.78 -18.97 3.10
C LEU A 129 -9.66 -17.52 3.55
N VAL A 130 -10.65 -16.67 3.24
CA VAL A 130 -10.62 -15.25 3.66
C VAL A 130 -10.58 -15.14 5.18
N VAL A 131 -11.40 -15.91 5.90
CA VAL A 131 -11.41 -15.93 7.37
C VAL A 131 -10.07 -16.43 7.91
N TYR A 132 -9.51 -17.49 7.34
CA TYR A 132 -8.21 -18.04 7.72
C TYR A 132 -7.09 -17.00 7.53
N VAL A 133 -7.04 -16.32 6.39
CA VAL A 133 -6.03 -15.28 6.10
C VAL A 133 -6.20 -14.07 7.01
N ALA A 134 -7.43 -13.65 7.31
CA ALA A 134 -7.69 -12.61 8.29
C ALA A 134 -7.11 -12.98 9.67
N PHE A 135 -7.39 -14.20 10.13
CA PHE A 135 -6.91 -14.71 11.41
C PHE A 135 -5.38 -14.80 11.49
N THR A 136 -4.72 -15.30 10.44
CA THR A 136 -3.26 -15.36 10.38
C THR A 136 -2.62 -13.99 10.38
N ASN A 137 -3.18 -13.01 9.65
CA ASN A 137 -2.72 -11.63 9.65
C ASN A 137 -2.92 -10.93 11.02
N ILE A 138 -3.99 -11.25 11.75
CA ILE A 138 -4.22 -10.74 13.11
C ILE A 138 -3.17 -11.30 14.08
N ARG A 139 -2.79 -12.57 13.97
CA ARG A 139 -1.80 -13.21 14.84
C ARG A 139 -0.37 -12.69 14.69
N GLY A 140 -0.08 -12.01 13.58
CA GLY A 140 1.22 -11.37 13.34
C GLY A 140 2.15 -12.13 12.39
N THR A 141 3.05 -11.40 11.73
CA THR A 141 3.74 -11.80 10.49
C THR A 141 5.17 -12.32 10.66
N LYS A 142 5.69 -12.51 11.88
CA LYS A 142 7.10 -12.95 12.09
C LYS A 142 7.45 -14.31 11.45
N SER A 143 6.45 -15.19 11.23
CA SER A 143 6.62 -16.48 10.56
C SER A 143 6.42 -16.41 9.04
N SER A 144 5.90 -15.29 8.52
CA SER A 144 5.39 -15.15 7.16
C SER A 144 6.50 -15.07 6.08
N GLY A 145 7.64 -14.43 6.36
CA GLY A 145 8.66 -14.18 5.34
C GLY A 145 9.33 -15.46 4.81
N ASN A 146 9.74 -16.37 5.69
CA ASN A 146 10.38 -17.63 5.27
C ASN A 146 9.38 -18.55 4.55
N LEU A 147 8.15 -18.60 5.03
CA LEU A 147 7.09 -19.39 4.39
C LEU A 147 6.79 -18.83 2.98
N GLN A 148 6.70 -17.51 2.85
CA GLN A 148 6.52 -16.83 1.56
C GLN A 148 7.66 -17.18 0.58
N ASN A 149 8.91 -17.17 1.05
CA ASN A 149 10.07 -17.53 0.25
C ASN A 149 9.99 -18.97 -0.29
N ILE A 150 9.61 -19.91 0.57
CA ILE A 150 9.47 -21.34 0.18
C ILE A 150 8.33 -21.48 -0.84
N ILE A 151 7.14 -20.95 -0.52
CA ILE A 151 5.96 -21.07 -1.38
C ILE A 151 6.27 -20.49 -2.78
N THR A 152 6.84 -19.30 -2.84
CA THR A 152 7.13 -18.65 -4.13
C THR A 152 8.21 -19.39 -4.91
N THR A 153 9.23 -19.92 -4.24
CA THR A 153 10.29 -20.69 -4.91
C THR A 153 9.73 -21.98 -5.52
N VAL A 154 8.91 -22.71 -4.77
CA VAL A 154 8.23 -23.92 -5.27
C VAL A 154 7.31 -23.58 -6.44
N LEU A 155 6.55 -22.50 -6.32
CA LEU A 155 5.65 -22.03 -7.39
C LEU A 155 6.42 -21.71 -8.69
N ILE A 156 7.52 -20.96 -8.59
CA ILE A 156 8.38 -20.64 -9.75
C ILE A 156 8.91 -21.94 -10.38
N ALA A 157 9.39 -22.87 -9.55
CA ALA A 157 9.91 -24.15 -10.04
C ALA A 157 8.83 -24.97 -10.79
N LEU A 158 7.60 -25.02 -10.27
CA LEU A 158 6.48 -25.70 -10.93
C LEU A 158 6.07 -25.04 -12.25
N LEU A 159 6.04 -23.70 -12.30
CA LEU A 159 5.73 -22.98 -13.53
C LEU A 159 6.84 -23.14 -14.59
N LEU A 160 8.09 -23.10 -14.18
CA LEU A 160 9.22 -23.36 -15.09
C LEU A 160 9.22 -24.82 -15.58
N LEU A 161 8.89 -25.78 -14.73
CA LEU A 161 8.71 -27.18 -15.12
C LEU A 161 7.60 -27.29 -16.18
N TYR A 162 6.44 -26.64 -15.97
CA TYR A 162 5.36 -26.58 -16.95
C TYR A 162 5.83 -25.99 -18.29
N VAL A 163 6.59 -24.88 -18.23
CA VAL A 163 7.16 -24.23 -19.42
C VAL A 163 8.12 -25.18 -20.16
N VAL A 164 9.08 -25.78 -19.46
CA VAL A 164 10.09 -26.67 -20.07
C VAL A 164 9.45 -27.91 -20.69
N VAL A 165 8.54 -28.56 -19.98
CA VAL A 165 7.89 -29.78 -20.51
C VAL A 165 6.86 -29.41 -21.59
N GLY A 166 6.12 -28.30 -21.39
CA GLY A 166 5.07 -27.87 -22.31
C GLY A 166 5.58 -27.50 -23.72
N VAL A 167 6.80 -26.94 -23.82
CA VAL A 167 7.42 -26.61 -25.11
C VAL A 167 7.46 -27.81 -26.07
N PHE A 168 7.66 -29.02 -25.54
CA PHE A 168 7.69 -30.25 -26.36
C PHE A 168 6.32 -30.76 -26.78
N HIS A 169 5.23 -30.17 -26.27
CA HIS A 169 3.85 -30.56 -26.54
C HIS A 169 3.06 -29.51 -27.35
N ILE A 170 3.73 -28.46 -27.82
CA ILE A 170 3.10 -27.40 -28.59
C ILE A 170 2.74 -27.90 -29.97
N ASP A 171 1.48 -27.73 -30.36
CA ASP A 171 1.04 -27.77 -31.74
C ASP A 171 0.87 -26.33 -32.26
N MET A 172 1.72 -25.93 -33.21
CA MET A 172 1.66 -24.60 -33.83
C MET A 172 0.39 -24.36 -34.64
N GLY A 173 -0.37 -25.42 -34.98
CA GLY A 173 -1.69 -25.32 -35.56
C GLY A 173 -2.69 -24.61 -34.66
N ASN A 174 -2.61 -24.87 -33.33
CA ASN A 174 -3.47 -24.24 -32.32
C ASN A 174 -3.23 -22.73 -32.16
N GLN A 175 -2.08 -22.22 -32.62
CA GLN A 175 -1.74 -20.80 -32.60
C GLN A 175 -2.33 -20.02 -33.81
N LYS A 176 -3.10 -20.64 -34.65
CA LYS A 176 -3.65 -20.01 -35.86
C LYS A 176 -5.19 -19.97 -35.82
N PRO A 177 -5.82 -18.81 -36.12
CA PRO A 177 -5.17 -17.48 -36.24
C PRO A 177 -4.69 -16.97 -34.87
N PHE A 178 -3.52 -16.32 -34.83
CA PHE A 178 -2.91 -15.87 -33.58
C PHE A 178 -3.77 -14.82 -32.85
N THR A 179 -4.37 -13.91 -33.59
CA THR A 179 -5.27 -12.86 -33.07
C THR A 179 -6.64 -12.95 -33.76
N PRO A 180 -7.50 -13.93 -33.42
CA PRO A 180 -8.79 -14.15 -34.11
C PRO A 180 -9.74 -12.96 -33.99
N PHE A 181 -9.62 -12.17 -32.91
CA PHE A 181 -10.41 -10.95 -32.69
C PHE A 181 -9.64 -9.65 -32.97
N GLY A 182 -8.52 -9.75 -33.73
CA GLY A 182 -7.64 -8.63 -34.03
C GLY A 182 -6.95 -8.03 -32.79
N MET A 183 -6.33 -6.87 -32.98
CA MET A 183 -5.65 -6.15 -31.86
C MET A 183 -6.63 -5.62 -30.81
N SER A 184 -7.89 -5.39 -31.16
CA SER A 184 -8.94 -4.99 -30.21
C SER A 184 -9.12 -6.03 -29.12
N GLY A 185 -9.18 -7.32 -29.46
CA GLY A 185 -9.24 -8.40 -28.47
C GLY A 185 -7.99 -8.46 -27.58
N VAL A 186 -6.80 -8.26 -28.18
CA VAL A 186 -5.53 -8.19 -27.42
C VAL A 186 -5.53 -7.05 -26.41
N PHE A 187 -5.97 -5.84 -26.81
CA PHE A 187 -6.01 -4.69 -25.89
C PHE A 187 -7.08 -4.83 -24.82
N ASN A 188 -8.22 -5.47 -25.14
CA ASN A 188 -9.23 -5.80 -24.14
C ASN A 188 -8.64 -6.75 -23.07
N ALA A 189 -8.06 -7.87 -23.52
CA ALA A 189 -7.40 -8.81 -22.60
C ALA A 189 -6.27 -8.15 -21.80
N MET A 190 -5.44 -7.28 -22.41
CA MET A 190 -4.39 -6.53 -21.75
C MET A 190 -4.93 -5.70 -20.57
N GLY A 191 -6.12 -5.10 -20.72
CA GLY A 191 -6.74 -4.24 -19.70
C GLY A 191 -6.96 -4.98 -18.39
N PHE A 192 -7.70 -6.09 -18.40
CA PHE A 192 -7.96 -6.83 -17.17
C PHE A 192 -6.77 -7.72 -16.74
N LEU A 193 -5.93 -8.18 -17.67
CA LEU A 193 -4.69 -8.89 -17.33
C LEU A 193 -3.66 -8.00 -16.63
N TYR A 194 -3.73 -6.68 -16.78
CA TYR A 194 -2.84 -5.76 -16.07
C TYR A 194 -2.92 -5.94 -14.55
N MET A 195 -4.10 -6.29 -14.00
CA MET A 195 -4.27 -6.65 -12.61
C MET A 195 -3.24 -7.69 -12.13
N THR A 196 -2.85 -8.61 -12.99
CA THR A 196 -1.92 -9.68 -12.62
C THR A 196 -0.50 -9.17 -12.30
N TYR A 197 -0.17 -7.92 -12.65
CA TYR A 197 1.10 -7.28 -12.36
C TYR A 197 1.07 -6.34 -11.14
N ILE A 198 -0.05 -6.18 -10.44
CA ILE A 198 -0.21 -5.22 -9.33
C ILE A 198 0.81 -5.42 -8.19
N GLY A 199 1.40 -6.61 -8.07
CA GLY A 199 2.29 -6.99 -6.98
C GLY A 199 3.61 -6.21 -6.85
N TYR A 200 4.16 -5.60 -7.91
CA TYR A 200 5.48 -4.96 -7.85
C TYR A 200 5.53 -3.75 -6.90
N GLY A 201 4.44 -3.02 -6.76
CA GLY A 201 4.36 -1.89 -5.84
C GLY A 201 4.23 -2.28 -4.36
N LEU A 202 3.78 -3.50 -4.06
CA LEU A 202 3.49 -3.95 -2.69
C LEU A 202 4.74 -4.01 -1.81
N ILE A 203 5.90 -4.38 -2.37
CA ILE A 203 7.14 -4.41 -1.59
C ILE A 203 7.50 -3.03 -1.02
N THR A 204 7.07 -1.95 -1.67
CA THR A 204 7.30 -0.60 -1.15
C THR A 204 6.51 -0.29 0.11
N THR A 205 5.40 -1.01 0.38
CA THR A 205 4.66 -0.88 1.63
C THR A 205 5.43 -1.44 2.83
N ALA A 206 6.38 -2.34 2.60
CA ALA A 206 7.26 -2.95 3.58
C ALA A 206 8.66 -2.30 3.63
N SER A 207 8.84 -1.09 3.07
CA SER A 207 10.15 -0.43 2.98
C SER A 207 10.90 -0.32 4.30
N GLU A 208 10.18 -0.17 5.41
CA GLU A 208 10.77 -0.06 6.75
C GLU A 208 11.31 -1.39 7.29
N GLU A 209 10.90 -2.53 6.69
CA GLU A 209 11.31 -3.89 7.06
C GLU A 209 12.45 -4.44 6.17
N VAL A 210 12.75 -3.76 5.04
CA VAL A 210 13.77 -4.18 4.08
C VAL A 210 15.15 -3.65 4.46
N ILE A 211 16.16 -4.50 4.31
CA ILE A 211 17.57 -4.15 4.50
C ILE A 211 18.02 -3.29 3.30
N GLU A 212 18.59 -2.12 3.55
CA GLU A 212 19.00 -1.14 2.54
C GLU A 212 17.89 -0.89 1.47
N PRO A 213 16.68 -0.45 1.87
CA PRO A 213 15.52 -0.39 0.97
C PRO A 213 15.77 0.40 -0.30
N GLU A 214 16.58 1.45 -0.22
CA GLU A 214 16.93 2.33 -1.34
C GLU A 214 17.77 1.65 -2.43
N LYS A 215 18.43 0.51 -2.13
CA LYS A 215 19.18 -0.31 -3.10
C LYS A 215 18.44 -1.59 -3.44
N THR A 216 17.85 -2.23 -2.43
CA THR A 216 17.23 -3.55 -2.54
C THR A 216 15.91 -3.48 -3.31
N ILE A 217 15.03 -2.56 -2.94
CA ILE A 217 13.68 -2.50 -3.53
C ILE A 217 13.69 -2.14 -5.03
N PRO A 218 14.46 -1.15 -5.51
CA PRO A 218 14.54 -0.87 -6.95
C PRO A 218 14.95 -2.09 -7.78
N LYS A 219 15.99 -2.80 -7.34
CA LYS A 219 16.45 -4.02 -8.02
C LYS A 219 15.40 -5.13 -7.96
N ALA A 220 14.77 -5.32 -6.79
CA ALA A 220 13.73 -6.32 -6.62
C ALA A 220 12.53 -6.07 -7.55
N ILE A 221 12.07 -4.83 -7.67
CA ILE A 221 10.97 -4.46 -8.58
C ILE A 221 11.33 -4.80 -10.03
N LEU A 222 12.48 -4.36 -10.53
CA LEU A 222 12.83 -4.52 -11.93
C LEU A 222 13.09 -6.00 -12.31
N ILE A 223 13.84 -6.72 -11.47
CA ILE A 223 14.12 -8.15 -11.70
C ILE A 223 12.82 -8.95 -11.64
N SER A 224 11.96 -8.67 -10.67
CA SER A 224 10.70 -9.41 -10.51
C SER A 224 9.73 -9.16 -11.66
N ILE A 225 9.60 -7.91 -12.16
CA ILE A 225 8.76 -7.63 -13.33
C ILE A 225 9.29 -8.39 -14.56
N ALA A 226 10.59 -8.33 -14.84
CA ALA A 226 11.18 -9.04 -15.97
C ALA A 226 10.97 -10.56 -15.89
N ALA A 227 11.22 -11.17 -14.72
CA ALA A 227 11.00 -12.59 -14.50
C ALA A 227 9.53 -12.99 -14.69
N VAL A 228 8.61 -12.18 -14.16
CA VAL A 228 7.17 -12.46 -14.24
C VAL A 228 6.64 -12.27 -15.66
N ILE A 229 7.13 -11.27 -16.43
CA ILE A 229 6.80 -11.14 -17.85
C ILE A 229 7.18 -12.42 -18.60
N PHE A 230 8.41 -12.88 -18.39
CA PHE A 230 8.89 -14.11 -19.06
C PHE A 230 8.03 -15.33 -18.70
N ILE A 231 7.81 -15.58 -17.41
CA ILE A 231 7.06 -16.75 -16.93
C ILE A 231 5.63 -16.73 -17.46
N LYS A 232 4.92 -15.61 -17.29
CA LYS A 232 3.51 -15.50 -17.66
C LYS A 232 3.29 -15.60 -19.16
N THR A 233 4.11 -14.88 -19.95
CA THR A 233 4.02 -14.94 -21.40
C THR A 233 4.25 -16.36 -21.92
N SER A 234 5.27 -17.05 -21.36
CA SER A 234 5.55 -18.45 -21.70
C SER A 234 4.39 -19.38 -21.34
N VAL A 235 3.82 -19.24 -20.15
CA VAL A 235 2.69 -20.08 -19.70
C VAL A 235 1.47 -19.90 -20.62
N PHE A 236 1.11 -18.66 -20.97
CA PHE A 236 -0.03 -18.39 -21.85
C PHE A 236 0.23 -18.88 -23.28
N PHE A 237 1.43 -18.66 -23.80
CA PHE A 237 1.79 -19.13 -25.14
C PHE A 237 1.75 -20.66 -25.24
N ILE A 238 2.30 -21.34 -24.25
CA ILE A 238 2.31 -22.82 -24.18
C ILE A 238 0.90 -23.35 -24.01
N GLY A 239 0.09 -22.74 -23.12
CA GLY A 239 -1.29 -23.18 -22.89
C GLY A 239 -2.11 -23.24 -24.16
N SER A 240 -2.13 -22.14 -24.96
CA SER A 240 -2.82 -22.11 -26.23
C SER A 240 -2.16 -22.94 -27.35
N GLY A 241 -0.91 -23.35 -27.16
CA GLY A 241 -0.22 -24.28 -28.07
C GLY A 241 -0.54 -25.74 -27.79
N ILE A 242 -0.86 -26.12 -26.54
CA ILE A 242 -1.18 -27.50 -26.16
C ILE A 242 -2.61 -27.88 -26.51
N LEU A 243 -3.56 -26.97 -26.26
CA LEU A 243 -4.98 -27.12 -26.58
C LEU A 243 -5.47 -25.94 -27.43
N PRO A 244 -6.42 -26.18 -28.33
CA PRO A 244 -7.10 -25.10 -29.06
C PRO A 244 -7.73 -24.12 -28.07
N TRP A 245 -7.57 -22.80 -28.29
CA TRP A 245 -8.06 -21.79 -27.38
C TRP A 245 -9.58 -21.86 -27.11
N GLN A 246 -10.35 -22.41 -28.07
CA GLN A 246 -11.79 -22.62 -27.93
C GLN A 246 -12.14 -23.61 -26.81
N GLU A 247 -11.24 -24.54 -26.51
CA GLU A 247 -11.39 -25.51 -25.41
C GLU A 247 -10.98 -24.92 -24.05
N LEU A 248 -10.32 -23.75 -24.06
CA LEU A 248 -9.78 -23.09 -22.87
C LEU A 248 -10.66 -21.94 -22.36
N VAL A 249 -11.81 -21.67 -22.99
CA VAL A 249 -12.72 -20.58 -22.61
C VAL A 249 -13.63 -20.94 -21.44
N PRO A 250 -14.14 -19.96 -20.66
CA PRO A 250 -14.97 -20.21 -19.47
C PRO A 250 -16.27 -20.97 -19.76
N ALA A 251 -16.77 -20.93 -20.98
CA ALA A 251 -17.94 -21.73 -21.40
C ALA A 251 -17.67 -23.25 -21.43
N VAL A 252 -16.41 -23.67 -21.47
CA VAL A 252 -15.99 -25.08 -21.58
C VAL A 252 -15.30 -25.55 -20.29
N THR A 253 -14.47 -24.71 -19.67
CA THR A 253 -13.71 -25.06 -18.48
C THR A 253 -13.48 -23.90 -17.52
N ASP A 254 -13.57 -24.19 -16.22
CA ASP A 254 -13.21 -23.23 -15.16
C ASP A 254 -11.71 -23.26 -14.83
N THR A 255 -10.97 -24.25 -15.37
CA THR A 255 -9.57 -24.51 -15.01
C THR A 255 -8.66 -24.74 -16.24
N PRO A 256 -8.63 -23.83 -17.22
CA PRO A 256 -7.96 -24.04 -18.51
C PRO A 256 -6.48 -24.43 -18.38
N MET A 257 -5.76 -23.86 -17.43
CA MET A 257 -4.35 -24.18 -17.23
C MET A 257 -4.13 -25.56 -16.63
N ILE A 258 -5.08 -26.08 -15.84
CA ILE A 258 -5.04 -27.45 -15.33
C ILE A 258 -5.29 -28.43 -16.47
N ASP A 259 -6.21 -28.13 -17.40
CA ASP A 259 -6.53 -28.99 -18.54
C ASP A 259 -5.33 -29.13 -19.48
N THR A 260 -4.59 -28.03 -19.73
CA THR A 260 -3.34 -28.10 -20.48
C THR A 260 -2.28 -28.97 -19.77
N ALA A 261 -2.17 -28.83 -18.45
CA ALA A 261 -1.25 -29.67 -17.67
C ALA A 261 -1.67 -31.15 -17.64
N MET A 262 -2.98 -31.41 -17.63
CA MET A 262 -3.52 -32.78 -17.78
C MET A 262 -3.19 -33.38 -19.15
N LYS A 263 -3.23 -32.57 -20.21
CA LYS A 263 -2.87 -33.04 -21.56
C LYS A 263 -1.40 -33.47 -21.63
N ILE A 264 -0.52 -32.79 -20.89
CA ILE A 264 0.93 -33.11 -20.83
C ILE A 264 1.22 -34.32 -19.94
N GLY A 265 0.75 -34.30 -18.70
CA GLY A 265 1.16 -35.24 -17.64
C GLY A 265 0.02 -36.10 -17.07
N GLY A 266 -1.11 -36.20 -17.79
CA GLY A 266 -2.29 -36.91 -17.31
C GLY A 266 -2.84 -36.32 -16.01
N LYS A 267 -3.54 -37.14 -15.23
CA LYS A 267 -4.11 -36.71 -13.94
C LYS A 267 -3.07 -36.17 -12.97
N PHE A 268 -1.84 -36.72 -12.98
CA PHE A 268 -0.76 -36.21 -12.13
C PHE A 268 -0.36 -34.81 -12.48
N GLY A 269 -0.23 -34.47 -13.78
CA GLY A 269 0.04 -33.10 -14.26
C GLY A 269 -1.04 -32.13 -13.82
N GLY A 270 -2.32 -32.51 -13.91
CA GLY A 270 -3.44 -31.71 -13.45
C GLY A 270 -3.40 -31.43 -11.94
N TYR A 271 -3.19 -32.46 -11.12
CA TYR A 271 -3.08 -32.28 -9.66
C TYR A 271 -1.87 -31.42 -9.26
N LEU A 272 -0.72 -31.62 -9.92
CA LEU A 272 0.48 -30.82 -9.66
C LEU A 272 0.24 -29.34 -9.98
N PHE A 273 -0.44 -29.06 -11.08
CA PHE A 273 -0.75 -27.68 -11.48
C PHE A 273 -1.84 -27.04 -10.62
N ALA A 274 -2.85 -27.80 -10.18
CA ALA A 274 -3.84 -27.35 -9.20
C ALA A 274 -3.17 -27.01 -7.86
N PHE A 275 -2.21 -27.81 -7.42
CA PHE A 275 -1.41 -27.53 -6.23
C PHE A 275 -0.59 -26.25 -6.37
N ALA A 276 0.02 -26.02 -7.55
CA ALA A 276 0.69 -24.76 -7.85
C ALA A 276 -0.26 -23.56 -7.75
N GLY A 277 -1.49 -23.68 -8.24
CA GLY A 277 -2.55 -22.70 -8.12
C GLY A 277 -2.94 -22.40 -6.67
N ILE A 278 -3.04 -23.43 -5.83
CA ILE A 278 -3.28 -23.28 -4.38
C ILE A 278 -2.15 -22.49 -3.72
N LEU A 279 -0.89 -22.83 -3.98
CA LEU A 279 0.28 -22.13 -3.44
C LEU A 279 0.31 -20.67 -3.89
N ALA A 280 0.05 -20.42 -5.18
CA ALA A 280 -0.02 -19.09 -5.76
C ALA A 280 -1.08 -18.21 -5.06
N THR A 281 -2.24 -18.80 -4.80
CA THR A 281 -3.35 -18.10 -4.14
C THR A 281 -3.01 -17.77 -2.70
N LEU A 282 -2.51 -18.71 -1.92
CA LEU A 282 -2.13 -18.50 -0.52
C LEU A 282 -1.06 -17.42 -0.38
N SER A 283 -0.06 -17.42 -1.27
CA SER A 283 0.97 -16.39 -1.32
C SER A 283 0.38 -15.01 -1.57
N SER A 284 -0.46 -14.88 -2.56
CA SER A 284 -0.98 -13.60 -3.03
C SER A 284 -2.02 -13.00 -2.11
N ILE A 285 -3.00 -13.79 -1.65
CA ILE A 285 -4.05 -13.27 -0.77
C ILE A 285 -3.48 -12.81 0.57
N ASN A 286 -2.52 -13.53 1.13
CA ASN A 286 -1.88 -13.13 2.39
C ASN A 286 -1.15 -11.78 2.25
N THR A 287 -0.37 -11.62 1.17
CA THR A 287 0.37 -10.38 0.90
C THR A 287 -0.56 -9.22 0.58
N ALA A 288 -1.63 -9.46 -0.20
CA ALA A 288 -2.58 -8.42 -0.59
C ALA A 288 -3.43 -7.94 0.58
N VAL A 289 -3.91 -8.82 1.48
CA VAL A 289 -4.61 -8.44 2.73
C VAL A 289 -3.69 -7.62 3.63
N MET A 290 -2.42 -8.03 3.76
CA MET A 290 -1.42 -7.31 4.53
C MET A 290 -1.19 -5.91 3.95
N ALA A 291 -0.99 -5.76 2.65
CA ALA A 291 -0.75 -4.48 2.00
C ALA A 291 -1.99 -3.56 2.06
N SER A 292 -3.18 -4.10 1.81
CA SER A 292 -4.46 -3.39 1.91
C SER A 292 -4.67 -2.84 3.33
N SER A 293 -4.51 -3.68 4.35
CA SER A 293 -4.66 -3.25 5.75
C SER A 293 -3.58 -2.24 6.19
N ARG A 294 -2.34 -2.33 5.68
CA ARG A 294 -1.28 -1.34 5.94
C ARG A 294 -1.57 -0.01 5.25
N THR A 295 -2.18 -0.02 4.06
CA THR A 295 -2.59 1.20 3.37
C THR A 295 -3.67 1.93 4.16
N SER A 296 -4.73 1.25 4.61
CA SER A 296 -5.77 1.85 5.44
C SER A 296 -5.25 2.32 6.80
N PHE A 297 -4.32 1.56 7.42
CA PHE A 297 -3.61 1.97 8.63
C PHE A 297 -2.80 3.27 8.42
N ALA A 298 -2.04 3.36 7.31
CA ALA A 298 -1.27 4.55 6.98
C ALA A 298 -2.17 5.77 6.74
N MET A 299 -3.30 5.59 6.04
CA MET A 299 -4.30 6.63 5.86
C MET A 299 -4.89 7.11 7.19
N ALA A 300 -5.15 6.19 8.14
CA ALA A 300 -5.65 6.55 9.46
C ALA A 300 -4.60 7.25 10.33
N ARG A 301 -3.32 6.86 10.21
CA ARG A 301 -2.20 7.55 10.85
C ARG A 301 -2.09 9.00 10.38
N ASP A 302 -2.43 9.24 9.12
CA ASP A 302 -2.47 10.55 8.50
C ASP A 302 -3.84 11.27 8.67
N GLU A 303 -4.69 10.77 9.55
CA GLU A 303 -6.02 11.32 9.85
C GLU A 303 -6.98 11.35 8.63
N ARG A 304 -6.82 10.39 7.69
CA ARG A 304 -7.68 10.26 6.49
C ARG A 304 -8.74 9.17 6.64
N LEU A 305 -8.64 8.34 7.66
CA LEU A 305 -9.64 7.37 8.10
C LEU A 305 -9.85 7.53 9.60
N PRO A 306 -10.94 6.96 10.17
CA PRO A 306 -11.20 6.97 11.61
C PRO A 306 -10.01 6.45 12.42
N SER A 307 -9.79 7.03 13.59
CA SER A 307 -8.65 6.69 14.45
C SER A 307 -8.59 5.22 14.85
N ILE A 308 -9.72 4.52 14.84
CA ILE A 308 -9.78 3.07 15.14
C ILE A 308 -8.96 2.22 14.16
N PHE A 309 -8.79 2.66 12.90
CA PHE A 309 -7.96 1.97 11.92
C PHE A 309 -6.46 2.01 12.26
N LYS A 310 -6.00 3.02 13.02
CA LYS A 310 -4.59 3.10 13.49
C LYS A 310 -4.32 2.38 14.79
N ALA A 311 -5.35 1.77 15.41
CA ALA A 311 -5.18 1.03 16.64
C ALA A 311 -4.39 -0.27 16.40
N VAL A 312 -3.26 -0.42 17.11
CA VAL A 312 -2.38 -1.59 17.03
C VAL A 312 -2.57 -2.45 18.27
N ASN A 313 -2.82 -3.72 18.09
CA ASN A 313 -2.94 -4.67 19.17
C ASN A 313 -1.60 -4.81 19.92
N LYS A 314 -1.62 -4.71 21.23
CA LYS A 314 -0.40 -4.74 22.08
C LYS A 314 0.37 -6.07 22.01
N ARG A 315 -0.32 -7.21 21.83
CA ARG A 315 0.29 -8.55 21.75
C ARG A 315 0.81 -8.88 20.35
N THR A 316 -0.03 -8.69 19.34
CA THR A 316 0.27 -9.13 17.97
C THR A 316 1.01 -8.09 17.15
N LYS A 317 1.03 -6.83 17.61
CA LYS A 317 1.63 -5.68 16.89
C LYS A 317 1.01 -5.43 15.51
N THR A 318 -0.26 -5.81 15.34
CA THR A 318 -1.00 -5.71 14.08
C THR A 318 -2.18 -4.75 14.19
N PRO A 319 -2.60 -4.07 13.10
CA PRO A 319 -3.76 -3.19 13.07
C PRO A 319 -5.04 -4.02 12.86
N VAL A 320 -5.54 -4.67 13.93
CA VAL A 320 -6.64 -5.64 13.88
C VAL A 320 -7.88 -5.08 13.20
N PHE A 321 -8.30 -3.86 13.54
CA PHE A 321 -9.49 -3.26 12.94
C PHE A 321 -9.35 -3.06 11.42
N SER A 322 -8.19 -2.58 10.96
CA SER A 322 -7.89 -2.45 9.52
C SER A 322 -7.94 -3.80 8.80
N ILE A 323 -7.43 -4.88 9.43
CA ILE A 323 -7.47 -6.22 8.87
C ILE A 323 -8.92 -6.72 8.77
N VAL A 324 -9.71 -6.56 9.82
CA VAL A 324 -11.12 -7.02 9.85
C VAL A 324 -11.95 -6.31 8.79
N VAL A 325 -11.88 -4.98 8.70
CA VAL A 325 -12.64 -4.21 7.70
C VAL A 325 -12.19 -4.58 6.28
N THR A 326 -10.89 -4.70 6.04
CA THR A 326 -10.37 -5.18 4.75
C THR A 326 -10.95 -6.56 4.41
N SER A 327 -10.97 -7.49 5.37
CA SER A 327 -11.50 -8.85 5.15
C SER A 327 -13.00 -8.85 4.85
N VAL A 328 -13.78 -7.95 5.46
CA VAL A 328 -15.20 -7.76 5.11
C VAL A 328 -15.34 -7.30 3.65
N VAL A 329 -14.52 -6.35 3.20
CA VAL A 329 -14.50 -5.92 1.78
C VAL A 329 -14.18 -7.10 0.87
N VAL A 330 -13.21 -7.94 1.25
CA VAL A 330 -12.86 -9.16 0.49
C VAL A 330 -14.04 -10.13 0.42
N LEU A 331 -14.77 -10.36 1.54
CA LEU A 331 -15.96 -11.23 1.55
C LEU A 331 -17.05 -10.72 0.61
N VAL A 332 -17.25 -9.40 0.56
CA VAL A 332 -18.17 -8.77 -0.40
C VAL A 332 -17.69 -9.00 -1.83
N ALA A 333 -16.39 -8.83 -2.12
CA ALA A 333 -15.83 -9.09 -3.44
C ALA A 333 -16.01 -10.54 -3.89
N VAL A 334 -15.78 -11.52 -2.99
CA VAL A 334 -16.04 -12.96 -3.26
C VAL A 334 -17.51 -13.20 -3.64
N SER A 335 -18.45 -12.45 -3.05
CA SER A 335 -19.89 -12.61 -3.30
C SER A 335 -20.33 -12.15 -4.69
N ILE A 336 -19.54 -11.32 -5.38
CA ILE A 336 -19.81 -10.86 -6.76
C ILE A 336 -19.77 -12.04 -7.74
N ARG A 337 -18.89 -13.03 -7.50
CA ARG A 337 -18.71 -14.26 -8.30
C ARG A 337 -18.25 -14.09 -9.74
N ASP A 338 -18.19 -12.88 -10.24
CA ASP A 338 -17.76 -12.57 -11.60
C ASP A 338 -16.29 -12.15 -11.60
N LEU A 339 -15.44 -13.02 -12.14
CA LEU A 339 -13.99 -12.84 -12.15
C LEU A 339 -13.57 -11.67 -13.04
N GLU A 340 -14.26 -11.45 -14.15
CA GLU A 340 -13.96 -10.37 -15.09
C GLU A 340 -14.29 -9.02 -14.48
N HIS A 341 -15.49 -8.86 -13.90
CA HIS A 341 -15.90 -7.64 -13.22
C HIS A 341 -14.98 -7.29 -12.04
N ILE A 342 -14.62 -8.27 -11.20
CA ILE A 342 -13.70 -8.06 -10.07
C ILE A 342 -12.32 -7.63 -10.58
N SER A 343 -11.82 -8.30 -11.63
CA SER A 343 -10.53 -7.97 -12.24
C SER A 343 -10.53 -6.58 -12.85
N THR A 344 -11.59 -6.21 -13.56
CA THR A 344 -11.76 -4.88 -14.19
C THR A 344 -11.80 -3.77 -13.13
N VAL A 345 -12.63 -3.89 -12.10
CA VAL A 345 -12.68 -2.92 -10.98
C VAL A 345 -11.32 -2.77 -10.31
N THR A 346 -10.65 -3.89 -10.02
CA THR A 346 -9.31 -3.90 -9.43
C THR A 346 -8.28 -3.20 -10.31
N SER A 347 -8.33 -3.43 -11.62
CA SER A 347 -7.45 -2.79 -12.60
C SER A 347 -7.68 -1.28 -12.66
N ILE A 348 -8.93 -0.81 -12.69
CA ILE A 348 -9.27 0.63 -12.70
C ILE A 348 -8.71 1.33 -11.46
N PHE A 349 -8.92 0.77 -10.27
CA PHE A 349 -8.36 1.33 -9.04
C PHE A 349 -6.84 1.40 -9.07
N SER A 350 -6.20 0.33 -9.49
CA SER A 350 -4.74 0.24 -9.52
C SER A 350 -4.13 1.14 -10.58
N LEU A 351 -4.66 1.17 -11.80
CA LEU A 351 -4.22 2.05 -12.88
C LEU A 351 -4.37 3.53 -12.52
N THR A 352 -5.46 3.89 -11.83
CA THR A 352 -5.66 5.24 -11.31
C THR A 352 -4.57 5.59 -10.27
N GLY A 353 -4.34 4.73 -9.29
CA GLY A 353 -3.29 4.91 -8.29
C GLY A 353 -1.89 5.00 -8.91
N TYR A 354 -1.60 4.14 -9.88
CA TYR A 354 -0.31 4.10 -10.60
C TYR A 354 -0.09 5.32 -11.48
N SER A 355 -1.14 5.86 -12.09
CA SER A 355 -1.06 7.14 -12.81
C SER A 355 -0.67 8.27 -11.87
N LEU A 356 -1.27 8.33 -10.68
CA LEU A 356 -0.92 9.30 -9.65
C LEU A 356 0.52 9.13 -9.14
N VAL A 357 1.04 7.91 -9.04
CA VAL A 357 2.45 7.65 -8.67
C VAL A 357 3.40 8.16 -9.74
N ASN A 358 3.09 7.96 -11.03
CA ASN A 358 3.88 8.53 -12.13
C ASN A 358 3.89 10.07 -12.09
N VAL A 359 2.73 10.70 -11.82
CA VAL A 359 2.63 12.16 -11.59
C VAL A 359 3.46 12.57 -10.38
N ALA A 360 3.42 11.82 -9.27
CA ALA A 360 4.20 12.10 -8.07
C ALA A 360 5.71 12.14 -8.37
N LEU A 361 6.23 11.22 -9.19
CA LEU A 361 7.63 11.24 -9.61
C LEU A 361 7.99 12.54 -10.35
N ILE A 362 7.13 12.99 -11.29
CA ILE A 362 7.34 14.23 -12.03
C ILE A 362 7.38 15.42 -11.08
N ILE A 363 6.45 15.47 -10.12
CA ILE A 363 6.39 16.53 -9.12
C ILE A 363 7.63 16.52 -8.21
N PHE A 364 8.05 15.36 -7.71
CA PHE A 364 9.24 15.25 -6.87
C PHE A 364 10.51 15.72 -7.58
N ARG A 365 10.67 15.38 -8.86
CA ARG A 365 11.84 15.85 -9.62
C ARG A 365 11.84 17.35 -9.86
N LYS A 366 10.65 17.98 -10.03
CA LYS A 366 10.52 19.42 -10.22
C LYS A 366 10.65 20.20 -8.91
N LYS A 367 9.99 19.75 -7.83
CA LYS A 367 9.92 20.51 -6.55
C LYS A 367 11.10 20.25 -5.62
N LYS A 368 11.75 19.07 -5.71
CA LYS A 368 12.83 18.66 -4.80
C LYS A 368 14.00 18.03 -5.60
N PRO A 369 14.64 18.82 -6.49
CA PRO A 369 15.75 18.32 -7.32
C PRO A 369 16.99 17.95 -6.50
N GLU A 370 17.19 18.57 -5.33
CA GLU A 370 18.31 18.40 -4.42
C GLU A 370 18.36 17.04 -3.72
N LEU A 371 17.23 16.31 -3.66
CA LEU A 371 17.20 15.02 -2.99
C LEU A 371 18.07 14.00 -3.71
N THR A 372 18.90 13.31 -2.94
CA THR A 372 19.75 12.22 -3.44
C THR A 372 18.91 11.02 -3.85
N ARG A 373 19.11 10.53 -5.08
CA ARG A 373 18.40 9.38 -5.66
C ARG A 373 19.40 8.30 -5.99
N LYS A 374 19.32 7.14 -5.30
CA LYS A 374 20.18 5.98 -5.58
C LYS A 374 19.80 5.25 -6.87
N PHE A 375 18.57 5.45 -7.32
CA PHE A 375 18.08 5.01 -8.61
C PHE A 375 17.38 6.17 -9.31
N ARG A 376 17.62 6.36 -10.60
CA ARG A 376 16.98 7.39 -11.43
C ARG A 376 16.32 6.73 -12.63
N VAL A 377 15.03 7.04 -12.85
CA VAL A 377 14.29 6.58 -14.01
C VAL A 377 14.97 7.10 -15.30
N PRO A 378 15.27 6.20 -16.25
CA PRO A 378 15.82 6.61 -17.54
C PRO A 378 14.79 7.38 -18.36
N LEU A 379 15.28 8.15 -19.35
CA LEU A 379 14.44 8.91 -20.31
C LEU A 379 13.38 9.80 -19.64
N PHE A 380 13.69 10.38 -18.48
CA PHE A 380 12.77 11.31 -17.81
C PHE A 380 12.60 12.61 -18.63
N PRO A 381 11.38 13.18 -18.81
CA PRO A 381 10.10 12.75 -18.24
C PRO A 381 9.29 11.74 -19.08
N LEU A 382 9.85 11.25 -20.20
CA LEU A 382 9.13 10.39 -21.16
C LEU A 382 8.61 9.10 -20.49
N THR A 383 9.43 8.43 -19.67
CA THR A 383 9.05 7.16 -19.03
C THR A 383 7.79 7.29 -18.15
N PRO A 384 7.72 8.23 -17.17
CA PRO A 384 6.49 8.39 -16.38
C PRO A 384 5.31 8.90 -17.22
N LEU A 385 5.54 9.70 -18.27
CA LEU A 385 4.47 10.14 -19.19
C LEU A 385 3.90 8.96 -19.99
N LEU A 386 4.75 8.06 -20.49
CA LEU A 386 4.31 6.81 -21.12
C LEU A 386 3.52 5.95 -20.14
N GLY A 387 3.97 5.85 -18.88
CA GLY A 387 3.23 5.15 -17.83
C GLY A 387 1.84 5.72 -17.62
N ILE A 388 1.69 7.04 -17.58
CA ILE A 388 0.38 7.71 -17.47
C ILE A 388 -0.45 7.43 -18.72
N GLY A 389 0.12 7.61 -19.92
CA GLY A 389 -0.59 7.40 -21.20
C GLY A 389 -1.12 5.98 -21.36
N VAL A 390 -0.28 4.97 -21.05
CA VAL A 390 -0.70 3.56 -21.12
C VAL A 390 -1.75 3.24 -20.06
N ASN A 391 -1.59 3.72 -18.82
CA ASN A 391 -2.58 3.49 -17.78
C ASN A 391 -3.94 4.10 -18.15
N LEU A 392 -3.97 5.32 -18.67
CA LEU A 392 -5.20 5.98 -19.12
C LEU A 392 -5.81 5.24 -20.33
N PHE A 393 -4.99 4.82 -21.29
CA PHE A 393 -5.46 3.99 -22.42
C PHE A 393 -6.14 2.72 -21.92
N LEU A 394 -5.53 2.01 -20.96
CA LEU A 394 -6.12 0.79 -20.40
C LEU A 394 -7.41 1.07 -19.63
N ILE A 395 -7.50 2.18 -18.87
CA ILE A 395 -8.75 2.57 -18.21
C ILE A 395 -9.86 2.81 -19.23
N VAL A 396 -9.55 3.47 -20.38
CA VAL A 396 -10.52 3.70 -21.45
C VAL A 396 -10.96 2.37 -22.08
N GLN A 397 -10.03 1.45 -22.34
CA GLN A 397 -10.36 0.12 -22.87
C GLN A 397 -11.28 -0.66 -21.93
N LEU A 398 -10.96 -0.67 -20.64
CA LEU A 398 -11.80 -1.31 -19.61
C LEU A 398 -13.19 -0.65 -19.51
N ALA A 399 -13.26 0.67 -19.62
CA ALA A 399 -14.51 1.42 -19.62
C ALA A 399 -15.44 1.07 -20.80
N ILE A 400 -14.84 0.81 -21.96
CA ILE A 400 -15.58 0.39 -23.17
C ILE A 400 -16.04 -1.06 -23.06
N SER A 401 -15.18 -1.94 -22.50
CA SER A 401 -15.46 -3.38 -22.40
C SER A 401 -16.45 -3.72 -21.30
N ASP A 402 -16.36 -3.04 -20.16
CA ASP A 402 -17.15 -3.32 -18.95
C ASP A 402 -17.59 -2.02 -18.29
N PHE A 403 -18.67 -1.44 -18.81
CA PHE A 403 -19.25 -0.21 -18.28
C PHE A 403 -19.79 -0.38 -16.85
N ILE A 404 -20.25 -1.58 -16.49
CA ILE A 404 -20.75 -1.85 -15.12
C ILE A 404 -19.60 -1.77 -14.12
N ALA A 405 -18.48 -2.40 -14.41
CA ALA A 405 -17.30 -2.33 -13.56
C ALA A 405 -16.76 -0.88 -13.43
N LEU A 406 -16.79 -0.10 -14.52
CA LEU A 406 -16.45 1.32 -14.49
C LEU A 406 -17.40 2.10 -13.55
N ALA A 407 -18.71 1.88 -13.70
CA ALA A 407 -19.72 2.55 -12.86
C ALA A 407 -19.53 2.21 -11.36
N ILE A 408 -19.24 0.95 -11.04
CA ILE A 408 -18.90 0.51 -9.68
C ILE A 408 -17.64 1.23 -9.18
N ALA A 409 -16.56 1.24 -9.97
CA ALA A 409 -15.31 1.88 -9.58
C ALA A 409 -15.49 3.38 -9.32
N LEU A 410 -16.18 4.09 -10.21
CA LEU A 410 -16.48 5.51 -10.06
C LEU A 410 -17.40 5.79 -8.86
N GLY A 411 -18.42 4.96 -8.64
CA GLY A 411 -19.32 5.04 -7.50
C GLY A 411 -18.56 4.89 -6.17
N VAL A 412 -17.64 3.94 -6.10
CA VAL A 412 -16.80 3.72 -4.90
C VAL A 412 -15.81 4.87 -4.69
N ILE A 413 -15.23 5.44 -5.75
CA ILE A 413 -14.38 6.64 -5.63
C ILE A 413 -15.21 7.83 -5.16
N ALA A 414 -16.40 8.03 -5.75
CA ALA A 414 -17.31 9.12 -5.37
C ALA A 414 -17.76 8.98 -3.90
N ALA A 415 -18.10 7.76 -3.45
CA ALA A 415 -18.41 7.48 -2.05
C ALA A 415 -17.23 7.81 -1.12
N GLY A 416 -15.99 7.50 -1.54
CA GLY A 416 -14.77 7.89 -0.81
C GLY A 416 -14.59 9.41 -0.73
N VAL A 417 -14.80 10.13 -1.84
CA VAL A 417 -14.73 11.60 -1.87
C VAL A 417 -15.83 12.21 -1.00
N LEU A 418 -17.05 11.67 -1.05
CA LEU A 418 -18.15 12.11 -0.21
C LEU A 418 -17.84 11.88 1.28
N TYR A 419 -17.32 10.71 1.63
CA TYR A 419 -16.80 10.41 2.96
C TYR A 419 -15.73 11.43 3.40
N TYR A 420 -14.79 11.75 2.52
CA TYR A 420 -13.73 12.72 2.81
C TYR A 420 -14.28 14.11 3.18
N TYR A 421 -15.30 14.60 2.49
CA TYR A 421 -15.86 15.93 2.76
C TYR A 421 -16.90 15.94 3.90
N LEU A 422 -17.70 14.89 4.06
CA LEU A 422 -18.81 14.88 5.03
C LEU A 422 -18.40 14.34 6.41
N VAL A 423 -17.54 13.32 6.44
CA VAL A 423 -17.22 12.60 7.69
C VAL A 423 -15.90 13.06 8.29
N MET A 424 -14.88 13.27 7.47
CA MET A 424 -13.56 13.68 7.97
C MET A 424 -13.53 14.99 8.75
N PRO A 425 -14.23 16.08 8.35
CA PRO A 425 -14.24 17.29 9.14
C PRO A 425 -14.81 17.05 10.55
N LYS A 426 -15.90 16.27 10.63
CA LYS A 426 -16.53 15.94 11.92
C LYS A 426 -15.62 15.11 12.83
N LEU A 427 -14.85 14.17 12.27
CA LEU A 427 -13.86 13.38 13.02
C LEU A 427 -12.70 14.26 13.52
N LYS A 428 -12.26 15.25 12.76
CA LYS A 428 -11.26 16.22 13.20
C LYS A 428 -11.75 17.10 14.36
N TYR A 429 -13.01 17.48 14.34
CA TYR A 429 -13.60 18.23 15.46
C TYR A 429 -13.74 17.37 16.72
N ALA A 430 -14.12 16.11 16.58
CA ALA A 430 -14.20 15.19 17.72
C ALA A 430 -12.82 14.90 18.37
N THR A 431 -11.74 14.90 17.59
CA THR A 431 -10.37 14.76 18.12
C THR A 431 -9.77 16.08 18.58
N LYS A 432 -10.20 17.23 18.03
CA LYS A 432 -9.78 18.56 18.51
C LYS A 432 -10.41 18.94 19.85
N GLY A 433 -11.52 18.33 20.26
CA GLY A 433 -12.13 18.56 21.57
C GLY A 433 -11.27 18.18 22.77
N ILE A 434 -10.08 17.57 22.55
CA ILE A 434 -9.10 17.26 23.61
C ILE A 434 -7.87 18.19 23.55
N SER A 435 -7.75 19.04 22.52
CA SER A 435 -6.55 19.90 22.35
C SER A 435 -6.69 21.31 22.89
N THR A 436 -7.80 21.67 23.50
CA THR A 436 -7.96 22.91 24.25
C THR A 436 -8.27 22.58 25.70
N VAL A 437 -7.25 22.18 26.45
CA VAL A 437 -7.18 22.66 27.82
C VAL A 437 -7.00 24.18 27.64
N ASP A 438 -7.99 24.96 27.99
CA ASP A 438 -7.86 26.41 28.04
C ASP A 438 -6.59 26.74 28.82
N ILE A 439 -5.58 27.16 28.08
CA ILE A 439 -4.44 27.84 28.69
C ILE A 439 -5.07 29.11 29.26
N PRO A 440 -4.91 29.39 30.56
CA PRO A 440 -5.38 30.66 31.12
C PRO A 440 -4.96 31.75 30.16
N GLU A 441 -5.89 32.58 29.68
CA GLU A 441 -5.61 33.70 28.81
C GLU A 441 -4.35 34.40 29.31
N ILE A 442 -3.28 34.34 28.52
CA ILE A 442 -2.13 35.19 28.73
C ILE A 442 -2.69 36.60 28.56
N ARG A 443 -2.93 37.28 29.67
CA ARG A 443 -3.33 38.70 29.64
C ARG A 443 -2.32 39.39 28.77
N GLU A 444 -2.80 39.97 27.64
CA GLU A 444 -2.02 40.89 26.85
C GLU A 444 -1.61 42.05 27.76
N ASP A 445 -0.38 42.02 28.20
CA ASP A 445 0.22 43.15 28.89
C ASP A 445 0.55 44.19 27.81
N LYS A 446 -0.42 45.09 27.58
CA LYS A 446 -0.30 46.25 26.70
C LYS A 446 0.64 47.28 27.30
N GLY A 447 1.93 46.96 27.43
CA GLY A 447 2.79 47.97 28.04
C GLY A 447 4.27 47.65 28.18
N ALA A 448 4.93 47.13 27.15
CA ALA A 448 6.38 47.30 27.02
C ALA A 448 6.78 47.12 25.56
N ASP A 449 7.39 48.13 25.02
CA ASP A 449 7.93 48.22 23.65
C ASP A 449 9.18 47.34 23.52
N ARG A 450 9.03 46.00 23.62
CA ARG A 450 10.11 45.02 23.49
C ARG A 450 10.11 44.46 22.08
N LYS A 451 11.17 44.77 21.34
CA LYS A 451 11.27 44.47 19.89
C LYS A 451 11.72 43.05 19.56
N ASN A 452 12.30 42.29 20.51
CA ASN A 452 12.87 40.97 20.21
C ASN A 452 12.39 39.93 21.24
N GLU A 453 11.95 38.75 20.75
CA GLU A 453 11.66 37.63 21.59
C GLU A 453 12.61 36.47 21.27
N ILE A 454 13.24 35.90 22.30
CA ILE A 454 14.12 34.73 22.19
C ILE A 454 13.45 33.52 22.83
N ILE A 455 13.17 32.49 22.07
CA ILE A 455 12.54 31.27 22.55
C ILE A 455 13.62 30.27 22.96
N ILE A 456 13.58 29.79 24.19
CA ILE A 456 14.50 28.77 24.71
C ILE A 456 13.71 27.49 25.03
N PRO A 457 13.85 26.41 24.24
CA PRO A 457 13.20 25.15 24.55
C PRO A 457 13.88 24.46 25.74
N VAL A 458 13.10 24.17 26.76
CA VAL A 458 13.57 23.51 27.99
C VAL A 458 12.91 22.14 28.12
N SER A 459 13.66 21.05 27.93
CA SER A 459 13.12 19.69 27.92
C SER A 459 13.80 18.74 28.89
N ASN A 460 15.09 18.95 29.19
CA ASN A 460 15.87 18.08 30.07
C ASN A 460 16.12 18.76 31.41
N PRO A 461 15.73 18.13 32.55
CA PRO A 461 15.97 18.67 33.89
C PRO A 461 17.42 19.01 34.18
N ASP A 462 18.37 18.18 33.69
CA ASP A 462 19.81 18.35 33.99
C ASP A 462 20.42 19.60 33.33
N THR A 463 19.85 20.06 32.19
CA THR A 463 20.31 21.24 31.45
C THR A 463 19.39 22.45 31.62
N ALA A 464 18.21 22.25 32.21
CA ALA A 464 17.18 23.27 32.33
C ALA A 464 17.69 24.51 33.08
N GLN A 465 18.34 24.32 34.23
CA GLN A 465 18.86 25.39 35.05
C GLN A 465 19.84 26.26 34.28
N GLY A 466 20.82 25.65 33.59
CA GLY A 466 21.83 26.39 32.82
C GLY A 466 21.22 27.18 31.65
N LEU A 467 20.18 26.63 30.96
CA LEU A 467 19.48 27.30 29.89
C LEU A 467 18.66 28.50 30.40
N LEU A 468 18.02 28.36 31.58
CA LEU A 468 17.25 29.43 32.19
C LEU A 468 18.16 30.54 32.70
N ASP A 469 19.30 30.22 33.34
CA ASP A 469 20.29 31.18 33.79
C ASP A 469 20.91 31.94 32.59
N PHE A 470 21.17 31.26 31.50
CA PHE A 470 21.62 31.88 30.24
C PHE A 470 20.57 32.83 29.67
N GLY A 471 19.30 32.42 29.63
CA GLY A 471 18.18 33.27 29.20
C GLY A 471 18.04 34.50 30.10
N ARG A 472 18.15 34.35 31.40
CA ARG A 472 18.13 35.46 32.37
C ARG A 472 19.28 36.44 32.12
N ALA A 473 20.50 35.94 31.87
CA ALA A 473 21.65 36.80 31.58
C ALA A 473 21.41 37.62 30.29
N ILE A 474 20.80 37.04 29.26
CA ILE A 474 20.43 37.76 28.03
C ILE A 474 19.36 38.82 28.33
N ALA A 475 18.29 38.46 29.03
CA ALA A 475 17.23 39.40 29.41
C ALA A 475 17.72 40.59 30.26
N ALA A 476 18.73 40.32 31.09
CA ALA A 476 19.36 41.38 31.93
C ALA A 476 20.32 42.27 31.12
N ALA A 477 21.00 41.71 30.12
CA ALA A 477 21.94 42.44 29.27
C ALA A 477 21.25 43.37 28.23
N GLU A 478 20.05 42.99 27.80
CA GLU A 478 19.32 43.70 26.73
C GLU A 478 17.87 43.95 27.14
N SER A 479 17.59 45.17 27.62
CA SER A 479 16.26 45.52 28.15
C SER A 479 15.13 45.51 27.10
N SER A 480 15.47 45.48 25.83
CA SER A 480 14.52 45.36 24.71
C SER A 480 14.16 43.93 24.37
N THR A 481 14.82 42.94 24.96
CA THR A 481 14.65 41.51 24.64
C THR A 481 13.83 40.78 25.72
N THR A 482 12.83 40.02 25.28
CA THR A 482 12.06 39.11 26.13
C THR A 482 12.52 37.70 25.85
N VAL A 483 12.86 36.95 26.90
CA VAL A 483 13.21 35.54 26.82
C VAL A 483 11.98 34.70 27.21
N VAL A 484 11.61 33.78 26.31
CA VAL A 484 10.45 32.91 26.46
C VAL A 484 10.95 31.46 26.64
N PRO A 485 11.18 30.98 27.84
CA PRO A 485 11.45 29.56 28.08
C PRO A 485 10.19 28.73 27.79
N VAL A 486 10.29 27.75 26.90
CA VAL A 486 9.16 26.93 26.50
C VAL A 486 9.40 25.47 26.89
N LYS A 487 8.55 24.93 27.74
CA LYS A 487 8.44 23.50 28.00
C LYS A 487 7.31 22.91 27.19
N VAL A 488 7.63 21.94 26.33
CA VAL A 488 6.63 21.17 25.59
C VAL A 488 6.44 19.82 26.26
N ASN A 489 5.28 19.58 26.85
CA ASN A 489 4.90 18.27 27.36
C ASN A 489 4.28 17.47 26.21
N MET A 490 4.97 16.39 25.81
CA MET A 490 4.50 15.50 24.77
C MET A 490 3.29 14.69 25.25
N ILE A 491 2.17 14.83 24.55
CA ILE A 491 1.00 13.97 24.74
C ILE A 491 1.21 12.70 23.91
N PRO A 492 1.26 11.50 24.51
CA PRO A 492 1.38 10.25 23.77
C PRO A 492 0.20 10.03 22.82
N ASP A 493 0.49 9.52 21.63
CA ASP A 493 -0.51 9.29 20.56
C ASP A 493 -1.58 8.24 20.93
N ASN A 494 -1.37 7.48 22.01
CA ASN A 494 -2.25 6.40 22.46
C ASN A 494 -3.27 6.83 23.54
N LEU A 495 -3.30 8.09 23.96
CA LEU A 495 -4.32 8.60 24.86
C LEU A 495 -5.57 9.00 24.05
N LEU A 496 -6.62 8.18 24.14
CA LEU A 496 -7.77 8.24 23.23
C LEU A 496 -9.07 8.80 23.86
N THR A 497 -9.14 8.97 25.20
CA THR A 497 -10.40 9.34 25.87
C THR A 497 -10.21 10.25 27.07
N ILE A 498 -11.27 11.02 27.38
CA ILE A 498 -11.38 11.92 28.55
C ILE A 498 -11.20 11.15 29.90
N SER A 499 -11.51 9.85 29.94
CA SER A 499 -11.27 8.99 31.11
C SER A 499 -9.77 8.84 31.46
N ASP A 500 -8.88 9.19 30.54
CA ASP A 500 -7.43 9.16 30.75
C ASP A 500 -6.88 10.48 31.32
N TYR A 501 -7.75 11.41 31.74
CA TYR A 501 -7.34 12.68 32.36
C TYR A 501 -6.43 12.47 33.59
N GLU A 502 -6.72 11.46 34.40
CA GLU A 502 -5.84 11.08 35.52
C GLU A 502 -4.50 10.49 35.05
N ALA A 503 -4.48 9.81 33.88
CA ALA A 503 -3.24 9.31 33.30
C ALA A 503 -2.41 10.46 32.71
N VAL A 504 -3.07 11.45 32.11
CA VAL A 504 -2.42 12.71 31.67
C VAL A 504 -1.86 13.47 32.87
N GLN A 505 -2.62 13.61 33.95
CA GLN A 505 -2.13 14.26 35.17
C GLN A 505 -0.93 13.50 35.81
N ARG A 506 -0.97 12.17 35.86
CA ARG A 506 0.16 11.37 36.33
C ARG A 506 1.40 11.47 35.44
N MET A 507 1.24 11.62 34.13
CA MET A 507 2.36 11.90 33.22
C MET A 507 2.89 13.34 33.35
N MET A 508 2.02 14.28 33.70
CA MET A 508 2.40 15.66 33.98
C MET A 508 3.24 15.76 35.27
N SER A 509 3.01 14.91 36.26
CA SER A 509 3.80 14.86 37.48
C SER A 509 5.23 14.35 37.30
N GLY A 510 5.53 13.62 36.23
CA GLY A 510 6.89 13.13 35.91
C GLY A 510 7.90 14.23 35.52
N ASP A 511 7.44 15.43 35.20
CA ASP A 511 8.28 16.59 34.82
C ASP A 511 8.24 17.72 35.86
N GLU A 512 7.83 17.45 37.09
CA GLU A 512 7.70 18.43 38.18
C GLU A 512 8.97 19.26 38.41
N ALA A 513 10.14 18.65 38.19
CA ALA A 513 11.41 19.35 38.32
C ALA A 513 11.57 20.52 37.34
N VAL A 514 11.21 20.34 36.07
CA VAL A 514 11.28 21.43 35.05
C VAL A 514 10.16 22.43 35.27
N ILE A 515 8.96 21.98 35.63
CA ILE A 515 7.82 22.86 35.92
C ILE A 515 8.08 23.73 37.13
N SER A 516 8.68 23.19 38.21
CA SER A 516 9.05 23.93 39.39
C SER A 516 10.16 24.97 39.10
N LEU A 517 11.11 24.63 38.23
CA LEU A 517 12.13 25.56 37.76
C LEU A 517 11.50 26.69 36.93
N LEU A 518 10.60 26.42 35.99
CA LEU A 518 9.91 27.44 35.19
C LEU A 518 9.10 28.39 36.08
N LYS A 519 8.40 27.87 37.10
CA LYS A 519 7.66 28.68 38.10
C LYS A 519 8.56 29.61 38.90
N LYS A 520 9.81 29.23 39.18
CA LYS A 520 10.78 30.07 39.88
C LYS A 520 11.15 31.32 39.09
N TYR A 521 11.10 31.24 37.74
CA TYR A 521 11.39 32.38 36.84
C TYR A 521 10.13 33.12 36.40
N GLU A 522 8.94 32.72 36.85
CA GLU A 522 7.67 33.42 36.60
C GLU A 522 7.66 34.73 37.42
N GLY A 523 7.61 35.85 36.70
CA GLY A 523 7.67 37.18 37.33
C GLY A 523 9.06 37.85 37.32
N GLU A 524 10.11 37.19 36.84
CA GLU A 524 11.39 37.86 36.61
C GLU A 524 11.33 38.84 35.43
N PRO A 525 11.94 40.05 35.53
CA PRO A 525 11.92 41.02 34.43
C PRO A 525 12.54 40.46 33.15
N GLY A 526 11.80 40.47 32.08
CA GLY A 526 12.26 39.97 30.77
C GLY A 526 12.13 38.45 30.54
N MET A 527 11.56 37.69 31.49
CA MET A 527 11.31 36.27 31.36
C MET A 527 9.82 35.96 31.29
N LYS A 528 9.38 35.24 30.26
CA LYS A 528 7.98 34.80 30.09
C LYS A 528 7.93 33.27 29.91
N PRO A 529 7.98 32.45 30.94
CA PRO A 529 7.94 31.00 30.81
C PRO A 529 6.58 30.52 30.28
N VAL A 530 6.60 29.59 29.35
CA VAL A 530 5.40 29.02 28.71
C VAL A 530 5.44 27.50 28.79
N LEU A 531 4.34 26.92 29.28
CA LEU A 531 4.12 25.48 29.30
C LEU A 531 3.10 25.10 28.22
N ILE A 532 3.49 24.21 27.29
CA ILE A 532 2.62 23.78 26.20
C ILE A 532 2.45 22.28 26.25
N HIS A 533 1.21 21.84 26.10
CA HIS A 533 0.88 20.43 25.91
C HIS A 533 0.60 20.18 24.42
N SER A 534 1.43 19.37 23.75
CA SER A 534 1.29 19.10 22.32
C SER A 534 1.71 17.68 21.96
N ARG A 535 1.16 17.19 20.87
CA ARG A 535 1.61 15.94 20.23
C ARG A 535 2.82 16.13 19.32
N ASP A 536 3.13 17.35 18.96
CA ASP A 536 4.24 17.72 18.07
C ASP A 536 5.00 18.91 18.64
N VAL A 537 6.28 18.68 18.98
CA VAL A 537 7.17 19.69 19.55
C VAL A 537 7.37 20.87 18.62
N PHE A 538 7.53 20.60 17.31
CA PHE A 538 7.76 21.65 16.32
C PHE A 538 6.56 22.57 16.19
N HIS A 539 5.35 22.03 16.07
CA HIS A 539 4.12 22.82 16.03
C HIS A 539 3.86 23.60 17.31
N ALA A 540 4.20 23.03 18.46
CA ALA A 540 4.09 23.70 19.75
C ALA A 540 5.00 24.93 19.81
N ILE A 541 6.29 24.79 19.47
CA ILE A 541 7.25 25.90 19.44
C ILE A 541 6.82 26.94 18.41
N MET A 542 6.44 26.53 17.18
CA MET A 542 5.99 27.48 16.14
C MET A 542 4.71 28.23 16.52
N SER A 543 3.84 27.67 17.36
CA SER A 543 2.66 28.38 17.87
C SER A 543 3.00 29.54 18.82
N VAL A 544 4.18 29.51 19.42
CA VAL A 544 4.69 30.63 20.25
C VAL A 544 5.36 31.69 19.38
N VAL A 545 6.06 31.27 18.31
CA VAL A 545 6.74 32.18 17.36
C VAL A 545 5.74 33.07 16.60
N HIS A 546 4.54 32.56 16.31
CA HIS A 546 3.51 33.27 15.51
C HIS A 546 2.49 34.04 16.36
N LYS A 547 2.64 34.14 17.66
CA LYS A 547 1.86 35.00 18.55
C LYS A 547 2.68 36.21 18.99
#